data_19026a1eb5756ef8e79c23868efdfa78
#
_entry.id   19026a1eb5756ef8e79c23868efdfa78
#
_cell.length_a   1.000
_cell.length_b   1.000
_cell.length_c   1.000
_cell.angle_alpha   90.00
_cell.angle_beta   90.00
_cell.angle_gamma   90.00
#
_symmetry.space_group_name_H-M   'P 1'
#
loop_
_entity.id
_entity.type
_entity.pdbx_description
1 polymer ?
#
loop_
_entity_poly.entity_id
_entity_poly.type
_entity_poly.pdbx_seq_one_letter_code
_entity_poly.pdbx_strand_id
1 'polypeptide(L)'
;MHQHRALGGRSGRVPALLSATLAGSLGLTLPTADAAAPGATAQRDHDMGSQIRRFEGGNESTPLPVPRGSVPGIDVSNHQPNVDWGKYAAEGNRFAYMKASEGKDYTSPSFAEQYQGSMKAGMLHGAYHYALPDKSSGAEQANYFIDHGGGWSPDGKTLPGAIDLEYNPYGEGCYGLPPDKLAAWIKDFSDTYRARTKREPVIYTSTKWFDKCVQGKYQGTNPLWIARYNDRIGELPRNWGVHTIWQHSSKPIDQDLFNGNEDGLRRLALGK
;
A
#
# COMPACT_ATOMS: atom_id res chain seq x y z
N MET A 1 56.96 -14.54 50.35
CA MET A 1 58.09 -13.67 50.75
C MET A 1 57.54 -12.27 50.83
N HIS A 2 57.52 -11.82 52.05
CA HIS A 2 57.80 -10.47 52.58
C HIS A 2 56.84 -9.32 52.14
N GLN A 3 56.01 -8.92 52.99
CA GLN A 3 56.02 -8.21 54.28
C GLN A 3 55.79 -6.70 54.13
N HIS A 4 54.72 -6.29 54.80
CA HIS A 4 54.58 -5.14 55.73
C HIS A 4 54.95 -3.71 55.29
N ARG A 5 54.19 -2.73 55.56
CA ARG A 5 53.91 -2.14 56.88
C ARG A 5 52.89 -0.98 56.82
N ALA A 6 52.10 -0.95 57.81
CA ALA A 6 51.18 0.06 58.29
C ALA A 6 51.85 1.29 58.91
N LEU A 7 50.99 2.24 59.31
CA LEU A 7 51.05 3.32 60.32
C LEU A 7 50.75 4.66 59.66
N GLY A 8 49.93 5.51 60.13
CA GLY A 8 49.27 5.72 61.43
C GLY A 8 48.80 7.16 61.48
N GLY A 9 47.65 7.40 61.96
CA GLY A 9 46.89 8.37 62.54
C GLY A 9 47.40 9.81 62.75
N ARG A 10 46.46 10.72 62.74
CA ARG A 10 46.21 11.66 63.85
C ARG A 10 44.92 12.47 63.64
N SER A 11 44.16 12.47 64.67
CA SER A 11 42.98 13.24 64.97
C SER A 11 43.27 14.75 65.10
N GLY A 12 42.36 15.58 64.68
CA GLY A 12 42.29 17.01 65.02
C GLY A 12 40.85 17.49 64.97
N ARG A 13 40.30 17.79 66.09
CA ARG A 13 38.97 18.33 66.32
C ARG A 13 38.98 19.87 66.25
N VAL A 14 37.74 20.43 65.95
CA VAL A 14 37.10 21.67 66.40
C VAL A 14 37.23 22.88 65.43
N PRO A 15 36.26 23.81 65.36
CA PRO A 15 34.86 23.79 65.76
C PRO A 15 33.85 24.24 64.65
N ALA A 16 32.58 24.15 65.00
CA ALA A 16 31.43 24.61 64.26
C ALA A 16 31.37 26.15 64.11
N LEU A 17 30.99 26.58 62.92
CA LEU A 17 30.40 27.90 62.69
C LEU A 17 29.11 27.71 61.88
N LEU A 18 27.99 28.06 62.49
CA LEU A 18 26.71 28.22 61.83
C LEU A 18 26.77 29.34 60.81
N SER A 19 26.42 29.08 59.57
CA SER A 19 26.01 30.11 58.62
C SER A 19 24.79 29.60 57.87
N ALA A 20 23.71 30.27 58.12
CA ALA A 20 22.45 30.08 57.37
C ALA A 20 22.63 30.59 55.95
N THR A 21 22.39 29.77 54.98
CA THR A 21 22.24 30.22 53.57
C THR A 21 20.88 29.73 53.02
N LEU A 22 20.13 30.71 52.54
CA LEU A 22 18.87 30.57 51.86
C LEU A 22 18.95 29.53 50.73
N ALA A 23 18.05 28.56 50.78
CA ALA A 23 17.79 27.65 49.67
C ALA A 23 16.94 28.37 48.62
N GLY A 24 17.57 28.84 47.56
CA GLY A 24 16.89 29.20 46.32
C GLY A 24 16.66 27.93 45.50
N SER A 25 15.45 27.45 45.42
CA SER A 25 15.06 26.37 44.54
C SER A 25 15.00 26.87 43.10
N LEU A 26 16.06 26.65 42.31
CA LEU A 26 15.98 26.72 40.85
C LEU A 26 15.18 25.48 40.39
N GLY A 27 13.92 25.66 40.03
CA GLY A 27 13.13 24.71 39.31
C GLY A 27 13.70 24.50 37.89
N LEU A 28 14.42 23.39 37.66
CA LEU A 28 14.67 22.90 36.30
C LEU A 28 13.34 22.39 35.74
N THR A 29 12.69 23.18 34.92
CA THR A 29 11.65 22.69 34.03
C THR A 29 12.34 21.95 32.89
N LEU A 30 12.29 20.62 32.92
CA LEU A 30 12.60 19.77 31.77
C LEU A 30 11.60 20.11 30.66
N PRO A 31 12.02 20.29 29.41
CA PRO A 31 11.09 20.40 28.32
C PRO A 31 10.30 19.10 28.24
N THR A 32 8.99 19.17 28.40
CA THR A 32 8.08 18.09 28.05
C THR A 32 8.28 17.82 26.57
N ALA A 33 8.71 16.59 26.24
CA ALA A 33 8.71 16.14 24.87
C ALA A 33 7.26 16.31 24.35
N ASP A 34 7.10 17.17 23.36
CA ASP A 34 5.85 17.25 22.59
C ASP A 34 5.56 15.86 22.07
N ALA A 35 4.54 15.23 22.62
CA ALA A 35 3.97 14.04 22.06
C ALA A 35 3.48 14.45 20.66
N ALA A 36 4.13 13.92 19.62
CA ALA A 36 3.70 14.11 18.24
C ALA A 36 2.20 13.84 18.15
N ALA A 37 1.46 14.84 17.65
CA ALA A 37 0.02 14.76 17.52
C ALA A 37 -0.37 13.49 16.73
N PRO A 38 -1.32 12.67 17.22
CA PRO A 38 -1.75 11.44 16.54
C PRO A 38 -2.59 11.69 15.28
N GLY A 39 -2.43 12.84 14.62
CA GLY A 39 -3.25 13.27 13.50
C GLY A 39 -2.64 13.11 12.10
N ALA A 40 -1.34 12.85 11.97
CA ALA A 40 -0.69 12.88 10.65
C ALA A 40 -0.68 11.52 9.91
N THR A 41 -0.91 10.41 10.59
CA THR A 41 -0.89 9.07 9.98
C THR A 41 -2.25 8.60 9.46
N ALA A 42 -3.35 9.04 10.06
CA ALA A 42 -4.71 8.68 9.64
C ALA A 42 -5.13 9.30 8.30
N GLN A 43 -4.41 10.35 7.82
CA GLN A 43 -4.74 11.09 6.59
C GLN A 43 -4.05 10.53 5.34
N ARG A 44 -3.21 9.50 5.47
CA ARG A 44 -2.41 8.91 4.37
C ARG A 44 -2.80 7.50 3.97
N ASP A 45 -3.85 6.96 4.54
CA ASP A 45 -4.29 5.60 4.21
C ASP A 45 -5.53 5.66 3.32
N HIS A 46 -5.33 5.60 2.01
CA HIS A 46 -6.41 5.52 1.03
C HIS A 46 -6.55 4.08 0.53
N ASP A 47 -7.76 3.55 0.55
CA ASP A 47 -8.07 2.26 -0.05
C ASP A 47 -8.17 2.38 -1.57
N MET A 48 -7.93 1.29 -2.27
CA MET A 48 -8.02 1.19 -3.72
C MET A 48 -9.43 1.57 -4.19
N GLY A 49 -9.51 2.48 -5.18
CA GLY A 49 -10.76 2.96 -5.74
C GLY A 49 -11.49 4.03 -4.93
N SER A 50 -10.98 4.42 -3.75
CA SER A 50 -11.64 5.42 -2.90
C SER A 50 -11.87 6.75 -3.62
N GLN A 51 -10.91 7.22 -4.38
CA GLN A 51 -11.03 8.47 -5.11
C GLN A 51 -11.82 8.31 -6.42
N ILE A 52 -11.75 7.12 -7.04
CA ILE A 52 -12.62 6.81 -8.20
C ILE A 52 -14.08 6.85 -7.78
N ARG A 53 -14.45 6.21 -6.67
CA ARG A 53 -15.81 6.28 -6.12
C ARG A 53 -16.23 7.71 -5.82
N ARG A 54 -15.35 8.49 -5.23
CA ARG A 54 -15.60 9.88 -4.87
C ARG A 54 -15.85 10.78 -6.09
N PHE A 55 -15.06 10.65 -7.15
CA PHE A 55 -15.10 11.55 -8.29
C PHE A 55 -16.00 11.07 -9.44
N GLU A 56 -16.16 9.77 -9.59
CA GLU A 56 -16.92 9.21 -10.71
C GLU A 56 -18.28 8.67 -10.30
N GLY A 57 -18.47 8.44 -9.00
CA GLY A 57 -19.63 7.73 -8.49
C GLY A 57 -19.62 6.27 -8.90
N GLY A 58 -20.76 5.62 -8.80
CA GLY A 58 -20.97 4.24 -9.23
C GLY A 58 -22.30 3.73 -8.68
N ASN A 59 -22.92 2.83 -9.39
CA ASN A 59 -24.06 2.08 -8.86
C ASN A 59 -23.52 0.90 -8.06
N GLU A 60 -23.16 1.16 -6.80
CA GLU A 60 -22.63 0.16 -5.86
C GLU A 60 -23.71 -0.83 -5.39
N SER A 61 -24.70 -1.08 -6.22
CA SER A 61 -25.72 -2.05 -5.96
C SER A 61 -25.14 -3.47 -6.01
N THR A 62 -25.65 -4.31 -5.19
CA THR A 62 -25.50 -5.76 -5.03
C THR A 62 -24.38 -6.43 -5.84
N PRO A 63 -23.51 -7.24 -5.22
CA PRO A 63 -22.49 -8.01 -5.95
C PRO A 63 -23.11 -8.70 -7.17
N LEU A 64 -22.48 -8.53 -8.33
CA LEU A 64 -22.93 -9.17 -9.55
C LEU A 64 -22.79 -10.69 -9.42
N PRO A 65 -23.68 -11.49 -10.03
CA PRO A 65 -23.40 -12.90 -10.24
C PRO A 65 -22.07 -13.05 -10.98
N VAL A 66 -21.20 -13.94 -10.48
CA VAL A 66 -19.89 -14.20 -11.12
C VAL A 66 -20.13 -14.65 -12.58
N PRO A 67 -19.67 -13.89 -13.58
CA PRO A 67 -19.86 -14.28 -14.97
C PRO A 67 -19.16 -15.60 -15.27
N ARG A 68 -19.75 -16.40 -16.15
CA ARG A 68 -19.14 -17.65 -16.59
C ARG A 68 -17.77 -17.37 -17.23
N GLY A 69 -16.72 -18.02 -16.72
CA GLY A 69 -15.35 -17.83 -17.20
C GLY A 69 -14.59 -16.71 -16.50
N SER A 70 -15.11 -16.21 -15.38
CA SER A 70 -14.39 -15.29 -14.48
C SER A 70 -14.07 -15.98 -13.16
N VAL A 71 -13.04 -15.49 -12.46
CA VAL A 71 -12.66 -15.95 -11.12
C VAL A 71 -12.82 -14.80 -10.13
N PRO A 72 -13.63 -14.97 -9.06
CA PRO A 72 -13.81 -13.93 -8.07
C PRO A 72 -12.59 -13.76 -7.16
N GLY A 73 -12.37 -12.55 -6.71
CA GLY A 73 -11.36 -12.13 -5.76
C GLY A 73 -11.78 -10.89 -5.00
N ILE A 74 -10.91 -10.45 -4.12
CA ILE A 74 -11.12 -9.29 -3.27
C ILE A 74 -9.85 -8.47 -3.17
N ASP A 75 -9.98 -7.18 -2.88
CA ASP A 75 -8.85 -6.40 -2.38
C ASP A 75 -9.17 -5.72 -1.05
N VAL A 76 -8.14 -5.50 -0.25
CA VAL A 76 -8.26 -4.99 1.11
C VAL A 76 -7.10 -4.07 1.48
N SER A 77 -7.37 -3.21 2.45
CA SER A 77 -6.39 -2.31 3.04
C SER A 77 -6.48 -2.32 4.57
N ASN A 78 -5.83 -1.38 5.22
CA ASN A 78 -5.98 -1.16 6.66
C ASN A 78 -7.42 -0.75 7.08
N HIS A 79 -8.28 -0.38 6.13
CA HIS A 79 -9.70 -0.10 6.39
C HIS A 79 -10.50 -1.38 6.71
N GLN A 80 -9.98 -2.56 6.35
CA GLN A 80 -10.52 -3.87 6.69
C GLN A 80 -9.54 -4.65 7.58
N PRO A 81 -9.27 -4.22 8.83
CA PRO A 81 -8.25 -4.82 9.66
C PRO A 81 -8.52 -6.29 10.02
N ASN A 82 -9.79 -6.69 10.06
CA ASN A 82 -10.23 -8.04 10.44
C ASN A 82 -10.96 -8.71 9.27
N VAL A 83 -10.22 -9.37 8.39
CA VAL A 83 -10.80 -10.12 7.25
C VAL A 83 -11.02 -11.56 7.62
N ASP A 84 -12.25 -12.05 7.47
CA ASP A 84 -12.55 -13.49 7.57
C ASP A 84 -12.19 -14.21 6.27
N TRP A 85 -10.92 -14.55 6.13
CA TRP A 85 -10.36 -15.20 4.95
C TRP A 85 -11.02 -16.55 4.65
N GLY A 86 -11.38 -17.30 5.70
CA GLY A 86 -12.08 -18.59 5.56
C GLY A 86 -13.44 -18.43 4.91
N LYS A 87 -14.20 -17.41 5.34
CA LYS A 87 -15.49 -17.05 4.76
C LYS A 87 -15.34 -16.70 3.27
N TYR A 88 -14.44 -15.77 2.92
CA TYR A 88 -14.29 -15.33 1.53
C TYR A 88 -13.80 -16.47 0.62
N ALA A 89 -12.92 -17.34 1.09
CA ALA A 89 -12.52 -18.54 0.35
C ALA A 89 -13.69 -19.52 0.12
N ALA A 90 -14.54 -19.73 1.15
CA ALA A 90 -15.72 -20.57 1.07
C ALA A 90 -16.79 -19.99 0.12
N GLU A 91 -16.89 -18.66 0.03
CA GLU A 91 -17.76 -17.95 -0.91
C GLU A 91 -17.26 -18.01 -2.36
N GLY A 92 -16.10 -18.60 -2.60
CA GLY A 92 -15.57 -18.86 -3.93
C GLY A 92 -14.46 -17.91 -4.39
N ASN A 93 -14.03 -16.96 -3.55
CA ASN A 93 -12.91 -16.10 -3.90
C ASN A 93 -11.62 -16.94 -3.99
N ARG A 94 -10.82 -16.71 -5.03
CA ARG A 94 -9.60 -17.46 -5.33
C ARG A 94 -8.34 -16.62 -5.28
N PHE A 95 -8.47 -15.31 -5.25
CA PHE A 95 -7.33 -14.41 -5.12
C PHE A 95 -7.66 -13.21 -4.25
N ALA A 96 -6.61 -12.59 -3.73
CA ALA A 96 -6.71 -11.35 -2.97
C ALA A 96 -5.52 -10.44 -3.24
N TYR A 97 -5.76 -9.14 -3.21
CA TYR A 97 -4.71 -8.12 -3.17
C TYR A 97 -4.79 -7.33 -1.87
N MET A 98 -3.64 -7.04 -1.29
CA MET A 98 -3.52 -6.32 -0.02
C MET A 98 -2.68 -5.06 -0.20
N LYS A 99 -3.12 -3.94 0.38
CA LYS A 99 -2.32 -2.71 0.39
C LYS A 99 -1.01 -2.94 1.14
N ALA A 100 0.11 -2.74 0.46
CA ALA A 100 1.42 -2.81 1.08
C ALA A 100 1.96 -1.41 1.43
N SER A 101 1.80 -0.45 0.51
CA SER A 101 2.41 0.87 0.67
C SER A 101 1.66 1.98 -0.08
N GLU A 102 1.99 3.23 0.25
CA GLU A 102 1.51 4.45 -0.41
C GLU A 102 2.64 5.47 -0.49
N GLY A 103 2.85 6.07 -1.66
CA GLY A 103 3.95 7.00 -1.87
C GLY A 103 5.32 6.37 -1.55
N LYS A 104 6.19 7.10 -0.88
CA LYS A 104 7.56 6.61 -0.55
C LYS A 104 7.83 6.42 0.94
N ASP A 105 6.83 6.63 1.80
CA ASP A 105 7.04 6.71 3.25
C ASP A 105 5.90 6.10 4.10
N TYR A 106 4.89 5.48 3.46
CA TYR A 106 3.82 4.79 4.17
C TYR A 106 3.80 3.30 3.85
N THR A 107 3.71 2.48 4.90
CA THR A 107 3.44 1.03 4.82
C THR A 107 2.16 0.70 5.57
N SER A 108 1.33 -0.16 5.00
CA SER A 108 0.08 -0.58 5.66
C SER A 108 0.39 -1.45 6.88
N PRO A 109 -0.08 -1.07 8.08
CA PRO A 109 0.15 -1.86 9.29
C PRO A 109 -0.54 -3.23 9.27
N SER A 110 -1.59 -3.40 8.46
CA SER A 110 -2.32 -4.66 8.33
C SER A 110 -1.76 -5.59 7.26
N PHE A 111 -0.81 -5.13 6.43
CA PHE A 111 -0.34 -5.87 5.27
C PHE A 111 0.14 -7.29 5.60
N ALA A 112 1.03 -7.42 6.57
CA ALA A 112 1.63 -8.71 6.90
C ALA A 112 0.59 -9.75 7.38
N GLU A 113 -0.36 -9.31 8.19
CA GLU A 113 -1.44 -10.17 8.70
C GLU A 113 -2.40 -10.57 7.58
N GLN A 114 -2.82 -9.61 6.77
CA GLN A 114 -3.71 -9.84 5.63
C GLN A 114 -3.08 -10.77 4.60
N TYR A 115 -1.81 -10.55 4.25
CA TYR A 115 -1.07 -11.37 3.31
C TYR A 115 -0.96 -12.83 3.79
N GLN A 116 -0.59 -13.03 5.06
CA GLN A 116 -0.55 -14.36 5.65
C GLN A 116 -1.93 -15.02 5.77
N GLY A 117 -2.96 -14.23 6.07
CA GLY A 117 -4.35 -14.71 6.16
C GLY A 117 -4.84 -15.26 4.83
N SER A 118 -4.64 -14.53 3.73
CA SER A 118 -5.00 -14.97 2.38
C SER A 118 -4.25 -16.22 1.94
N MET A 119 -2.94 -16.30 2.28
CA MET A 119 -2.12 -17.49 2.04
C MET A 119 -2.67 -18.74 2.76
N LYS A 120 -2.98 -18.59 4.06
CA LYS A 120 -3.53 -19.70 4.88
C LYS A 120 -4.87 -20.18 4.37
N ALA A 121 -5.68 -19.30 3.80
CA ALA A 121 -6.96 -19.63 3.15
C ALA A 121 -6.80 -20.27 1.76
N GLY A 122 -5.56 -20.40 1.26
CA GLY A 122 -5.27 -21.03 -0.03
C GLY A 122 -5.54 -20.14 -1.24
N MET A 123 -5.71 -18.84 -1.05
CA MET A 123 -5.89 -17.87 -2.14
C MET A 123 -4.56 -17.54 -2.81
N LEU A 124 -4.59 -17.27 -4.11
CA LEU A 124 -3.51 -16.54 -4.79
C LEU A 124 -3.50 -15.12 -4.25
N HIS A 125 -2.30 -14.59 -3.98
CA HIS A 125 -2.20 -13.33 -3.24
C HIS A 125 -1.22 -12.38 -3.92
N GLY A 126 -1.54 -11.09 -3.88
CA GLY A 126 -0.71 -10.01 -4.39
C GLY A 126 -0.68 -8.83 -3.44
N ALA A 127 0.20 -7.90 -3.71
CA ALA A 127 0.28 -6.63 -3.01
C ALA A 127 -0.06 -5.48 -3.93
N TYR A 128 -0.61 -4.38 -3.41
CA TYR A 128 -0.75 -3.16 -4.19
C TYR A 128 -0.12 -1.94 -3.51
N HIS A 129 0.22 -0.98 -4.33
CA HIS A 129 0.84 0.28 -3.98
C HIS A 129 -0.05 1.45 -4.41
N TYR A 130 -0.47 2.29 -3.49
CA TYR A 130 -1.19 3.53 -3.81
C TYR A 130 -0.19 4.59 -4.29
N ALA A 131 -0.30 4.98 -5.55
CA ALA A 131 0.65 5.89 -6.18
C ALA A 131 0.40 7.35 -5.81
N LEU A 132 1.48 8.09 -5.53
CA LEU A 132 1.49 9.53 -5.33
C LEU A 132 2.53 10.18 -6.27
N PRO A 133 2.21 10.36 -7.57
CA PRO A 133 3.16 10.84 -8.57
C PRO A 133 3.77 12.21 -8.31
N ASP A 134 3.10 13.05 -7.53
CA ASP A 134 3.59 14.39 -7.13
C ASP A 134 4.57 14.37 -5.94
N LYS A 135 4.79 13.22 -5.29
CA LYS A 135 5.61 13.11 -4.07
C LYS A 135 7.02 12.60 -4.32
N SER A 136 7.22 11.75 -5.33
CA SER A 136 8.53 11.21 -5.70
C SER A 136 8.48 10.56 -7.08
N SER A 137 9.64 10.16 -7.62
CA SER A 137 9.72 9.45 -8.90
C SER A 137 9.03 8.10 -8.89
N GLY A 138 8.69 7.59 -10.06
CA GLY A 138 8.14 6.25 -10.21
C GLY A 138 9.13 5.18 -9.72
N ALA A 139 10.41 5.35 -10.01
CA ALA A 139 11.47 4.45 -9.56
C ALA A 139 11.58 4.40 -8.03
N GLU A 140 11.52 5.54 -7.33
CA GLU A 140 11.55 5.56 -5.86
C GLU A 140 10.35 4.81 -5.26
N GLN A 141 9.14 5.05 -5.79
CA GLN A 141 7.95 4.37 -5.29
C GLN A 141 7.94 2.88 -5.63
N ALA A 142 8.40 2.48 -6.81
CA ALA A 142 8.52 1.07 -7.18
C ALA A 142 9.52 0.33 -6.27
N ASN A 143 10.67 0.95 -5.98
CA ASN A 143 11.65 0.37 -5.06
C ASN A 143 11.07 0.26 -3.65
N TYR A 144 10.44 1.32 -3.14
CA TYR A 144 9.79 1.32 -1.84
C TYR A 144 8.73 0.21 -1.74
N PHE A 145 7.87 0.08 -2.75
CA PHE A 145 6.85 -0.95 -2.82
C PHE A 145 7.43 -2.36 -2.76
N ILE A 146 8.45 -2.66 -3.59
CA ILE A 146 9.09 -3.98 -3.64
C ILE A 146 9.73 -4.32 -2.29
N ASP A 147 10.42 -3.36 -1.67
CA ASP A 147 11.11 -3.55 -0.39
C ASP A 147 10.14 -3.74 0.80
N HIS A 148 8.85 -3.38 0.61
CA HIS A 148 7.80 -3.50 1.62
C HIS A 148 6.68 -4.49 1.24
N GLY A 149 7.00 -5.51 0.45
CA GLY A 149 6.10 -6.63 0.20
C GLY A 149 5.51 -6.70 -1.21
N GLY A 150 5.79 -5.71 -2.07
CA GLY A 150 5.33 -5.69 -3.46
C GLY A 150 6.10 -6.59 -4.43
N GLY A 151 7.07 -7.36 -3.93
CA GLY A 151 7.86 -8.26 -4.77
C GLY A 151 7.02 -9.38 -5.40
N TRP A 152 7.58 -10.01 -6.44
CA TRP A 152 6.96 -11.16 -7.10
C TRP A 152 7.97 -12.32 -7.23
N SER A 153 7.44 -13.54 -7.17
CA SER A 153 8.18 -14.77 -7.45
C SER A 153 7.35 -15.74 -8.29
N PRO A 154 7.97 -16.56 -9.15
CA PRO A 154 7.27 -17.52 -10.01
C PRO A 154 6.84 -18.79 -9.26
N ASP A 155 6.30 -18.64 -8.05
CA ASP A 155 5.91 -19.75 -7.17
C ASP A 155 4.50 -20.29 -7.48
N GLY A 156 3.79 -19.66 -8.43
CA GLY A 156 2.41 -20.01 -8.81
C GLY A 156 1.38 -19.63 -7.76
N LYS A 157 1.75 -18.85 -6.76
CA LYS A 157 0.88 -18.34 -5.68
C LYS A 157 0.90 -16.83 -5.57
N THR A 158 2.06 -16.22 -5.83
CA THR A 158 2.25 -14.77 -5.77
C THR A 158 1.83 -14.13 -7.09
N LEU A 159 0.85 -13.25 -7.05
CA LEU A 159 0.43 -12.42 -8.18
C LEU A 159 1.40 -11.26 -8.38
N PRO A 160 1.57 -10.74 -9.61
CA PRO A 160 2.35 -9.52 -9.83
C PRO A 160 1.82 -8.38 -8.98
N GLY A 161 2.71 -7.58 -8.43
CA GLY A 161 2.31 -6.39 -7.67
C GLY A 161 1.49 -5.44 -8.53
N ALA A 162 0.55 -4.73 -7.93
CA ALA A 162 -0.28 -3.76 -8.58
C ALA A 162 0.10 -2.32 -8.19
N ILE A 163 0.07 -1.41 -9.16
CA ILE A 163 0.13 0.03 -8.92
C ILE A 163 -1.27 0.60 -9.06
N ASP A 164 -1.73 1.29 -8.03
CA ASP A 164 -3.01 1.95 -7.95
C ASP A 164 -2.87 3.40 -8.41
N LEU A 165 -3.45 3.71 -9.57
CA LEU A 165 -3.42 5.00 -10.24
C LEU A 165 -4.83 5.58 -10.32
N GLU A 166 -5.15 6.48 -9.41
CA GLU A 166 -6.44 7.15 -9.33
C GLU A 166 -6.31 8.65 -9.00
N TYR A 167 -7.42 9.34 -8.79
CA TYR A 167 -7.42 10.77 -8.48
C TYR A 167 -6.61 11.07 -7.21
N ASN A 168 -5.84 12.17 -7.25
CA ASN A 168 -5.06 12.63 -6.11
C ASN A 168 -5.98 12.97 -4.92
N PRO A 169 -5.84 12.29 -3.78
CA PRO A 169 -6.65 12.58 -2.60
C PRO A 169 -6.29 13.88 -1.89
N TYR A 170 -5.09 14.42 -2.18
CA TYR A 170 -4.51 15.54 -1.48
C TYR A 170 -4.48 16.84 -2.27
N GLY A 171 -4.98 16.84 -3.52
CA GLY A 171 -4.88 18.02 -4.36
C GLY A 171 -5.56 17.89 -5.71
N GLU A 172 -4.92 18.43 -6.72
CA GLU A 172 -5.41 18.39 -8.10
C GLU A 172 -5.45 16.95 -8.63
N GLY A 173 -6.57 16.55 -9.23
CA GLY A 173 -6.90 15.16 -9.52
C GLY A 173 -5.91 14.40 -10.41
N CYS A 174 -5.12 15.12 -11.23
CA CYS A 174 -4.02 14.55 -12.03
C CYS A 174 -2.64 14.85 -11.44
N TYR A 175 -2.55 15.12 -10.11
CA TYR A 175 -1.31 15.38 -9.38
C TYR A 175 -0.56 16.66 -9.81
N GLY A 176 -1.23 17.59 -10.50
CA GLY A 176 -0.59 18.77 -11.07
C GLY A 176 0.44 18.46 -12.16
N LEU A 177 0.43 17.24 -12.70
CA LEU A 177 1.38 16.78 -13.71
C LEU A 177 0.73 16.83 -15.11
N PRO A 178 1.43 17.35 -16.11
CA PRO A 178 0.97 17.24 -17.50
C PRO A 178 1.00 15.78 -17.98
N PRO A 179 0.17 15.41 -18.96
CA PRO A 179 -0.03 14.01 -19.37
C PRO A 179 1.23 13.26 -19.77
N ASP A 180 2.18 13.93 -20.43
CA ASP A 180 3.47 13.34 -20.80
C ASP A 180 4.34 13.03 -19.58
N LYS A 181 4.30 13.87 -18.55
CA LYS A 181 5.03 13.66 -17.30
C LYS A 181 4.43 12.53 -16.47
N LEU A 182 3.09 12.47 -16.41
CA LEU A 182 2.42 11.37 -15.72
C LEU A 182 2.64 10.03 -16.44
N ALA A 183 2.58 10.01 -17.78
CA ALA A 183 2.92 8.82 -18.57
C ALA A 183 4.38 8.38 -18.36
N ALA A 184 5.33 9.33 -18.31
CA ALA A 184 6.73 9.04 -18.04
C ALA A 184 6.93 8.49 -16.61
N TRP A 185 6.19 9.02 -15.64
CA TRP A 185 6.22 8.54 -14.26
C TRP A 185 5.70 7.08 -14.15
N ILE A 186 4.59 6.76 -14.81
CA ILE A 186 4.02 5.40 -14.86
C ILE A 186 5.04 4.44 -15.50
N LYS A 187 5.71 4.88 -16.56
CA LYS A 187 6.74 4.10 -17.23
C LYS A 187 7.95 3.86 -16.32
N ASP A 188 8.41 4.87 -15.61
CA ASP A 188 9.54 4.80 -14.67
C ASP A 188 9.27 3.78 -13.54
N PHE A 189 8.04 3.81 -12.98
CA PHE A 189 7.60 2.81 -12.01
C PHE A 189 7.60 1.40 -12.62
N SER A 190 6.96 1.23 -13.78
CA SER A 190 6.81 -0.08 -14.44
C SER A 190 8.15 -0.68 -14.84
N ASP A 191 9.04 0.11 -15.42
CA ASP A 191 10.37 -0.34 -15.83
C ASP A 191 11.22 -0.74 -14.62
N THR A 192 11.18 0.04 -13.54
CA THR A 192 11.90 -0.26 -12.29
C THR A 192 11.36 -1.53 -11.65
N TYR A 193 10.03 -1.67 -11.54
CA TYR A 193 9.40 -2.88 -11.02
C TYR A 193 9.81 -4.11 -11.85
N ARG A 194 9.72 -4.02 -13.18
CA ARG A 194 10.09 -5.10 -14.10
C ARG A 194 11.58 -5.43 -14.03
N ALA A 195 12.45 -4.44 -13.90
CA ALA A 195 13.89 -4.67 -13.79
C ALA A 195 14.23 -5.53 -12.57
N ARG A 196 13.54 -5.30 -11.43
CA ARG A 196 13.77 -6.03 -10.17
C ARG A 196 13.05 -7.38 -10.10
N THR A 197 11.82 -7.43 -10.57
CA THR A 197 10.95 -8.62 -10.40
C THR A 197 10.89 -9.51 -11.64
N LYS A 198 11.31 -9.02 -12.80
CA LYS A 198 11.15 -9.65 -14.13
C LYS A 198 9.68 -9.75 -14.57
N ARG A 199 8.78 -9.01 -13.94
CA ARG A 199 7.35 -8.93 -14.26
C ARG A 199 6.88 -7.50 -14.44
N GLU A 200 5.95 -7.28 -15.35
CA GLU A 200 5.20 -6.03 -15.38
C GLU A 200 4.29 -5.95 -14.15
N PRO A 201 4.21 -4.79 -13.49
CA PRO A 201 3.16 -4.59 -12.48
C PRO A 201 1.80 -4.53 -13.16
N VAL A 202 0.77 -4.93 -12.44
CA VAL A 202 -0.62 -4.68 -12.84
C VAL A 202 -0.92 -3.19 -12.67
N ILE A 203 -1.56 -2.55 -13.63
CA ILE A 203 -2.04 -1.17 -13.49
C ILE A 203 -3.52 -1.20 -13.13
N TYR A 204 -3.84 -0.71 -11.92
CA TYR A 204 -5.20 -0.40 -11.52
C TYR A 204 -5.52 1.05 -11.81
N THR A 205 -6.67 1.30 -12.43
CA THR A 205 -7.16 2.65 -12.76
C THR A 205 -8.62 2.63 -13.22
N SER A 206 -9.22 3.80 -13.42
CA SER A 206 -10.47 3.97 -14.15
C SER A 206 -10.24 4.51 -15.57
N THR A 207 -11.17 4.23 -16.47
CA THR A 207 -11.14 4.78 -17.84
C THR A 207 -11.14 6.31 -17.82
N LYS A 208 -11.99 6.91 -16.98
CA LYS A 208 -12.14 8.38 -16.96
C LYS A 208 -10.88 9.06 -16.45
N TRP A 209 -10.28 8.54 -15.36
CA TRP A 209 -9.05 9.12 -14.83
C TRP A 209 -7.91 8.97 -15.82
N PHE A 210 -7.70 7.76 -16.34
CA PHE A 210 -6.58 7.47 -17.23
C PHE A 210 -6.65 8.28 -18.53
N ASP A 211 -7.82 8.32 -19.14
CA ASP A 211 -8.02 9.08 -20.39
C ASP A 211 -7.94 10.59 -20.18
N LYS A 212 -8.34 11.09 -18.99
CA LYS A 212 -8.22 12.50 -18.63
C LYS A 212 -6.77 12.90 -18.33
N CYS A 213 -6.06 12.12 -17.50
CA CYS A 213 -4.80 12.51 -16.92
C CYS A 213 -3.59 12.05 -17.74
N VAL A 214 -3.70 10.91 -18.43
CA VAL A 214 -2.59 10.34 -19.23
C VAL A 214 -2.76 10.61 -20.73
N GLN A 215 -4.00 10.76 -21.20
CA GLN A 215 -4.36 11.17 -22.57
C GLN A 215 -3.71 10.31 -23.67
N GLY A 216 -3.57 8.99 -23.46
CA GLY A 216 -2.96 8.08 -24.43
C GLY A 216 -1.44 8.24 -24.62
N LYS A 217 -0.76 8.98 -23.74
CA LYS A 217 0.70 9.16 -23.80
C LYS A 217 1.48 7.96 -23.27
N TYR A 218 0.85 7.14 -22.43
CA TYR A 218 1.45 5.91 -21.93
C TYR A 218 1.35 4.81 -22.98
N GLN A 219 2.46 4.07 -23.16
CA GLN A 219 2.55 2.89 -24.01
C GLN A 219 3.24 1.78 -23.22
N GLY A 220 2.46 0.84 -22.73
CA GLY A 220 2.97 -0.27 -21.91
C GLY A 220 2.19 -1.57 -22.16
N THR A 221 2.76 -2.67 -21.71
CA THR A 221 2.20 -4.03 -21.83
C THR A 221 1.64 -4.54 -20.51
N ASN A 222 1.44 -3.66 -19.57
CA ASN A 222 0.95 -3.97 -18.22
C ASN A 222 -0.43 -4.61 -18.29
N PRO A 223 -0.70 -5.64 -17.49
CA PRO A 223 -2.05 -6.11 -17.26
C PRO A 223 -2.92 -4.98 -16.67
N LEU A 224 -4.17 -4.86 -17.14
CA LEU A 224 -5.10 -3.84 -16.67
C LEU A 224 -6.02 -4.40 -15.59
N TRP A 225 -6.09 -3.72 -14.47
CA TRP A 225 -7.13 -3.89 -13.45
C TRP A 225 -8.02 -2.65 -13.49
N ILE A 226 -9.20 -2.81 -14.08
CA ILE A 226 -10.11 -1.69 -14.31
C ILE A 226 -11.10 -1.53 -13.16
N ALA A 227 -11.20 -0.32 -12.63
CA ALA A 227 -12.24 0.08 -11.69
C ALA A 227 -13.49 0.53 -12.43
N ARG A 228 -14.58 -0.15 -12.23
CA ARG A 228 -15.89 0.24 -12.76
C ARG A 228 -16.99 -0.29 -11.87
N TYR A 229 -17.52 0.54 -11.00
CA TYR A 229 -18.62 0.21 -10.07
C TYR A 229 -19.95 0.25 -10.80
N ASN A 230 -20.22 -0.79 -11.57
CA ASN A 230 -21.41 -0.90 -12.43
C ASN A 230 -21.68 -2.38 -12.77
N ASP A 231 -22.81 -2.65 -13.43
CA ASP A 231 -23.18 -3.97 -13.96
C ASP A 231 -22.41 -4.37 -15.26
N ARG A 232 -21.64 -3.46 -15.83
CA ARG A 232 -20.87 -3.65 -17.06
C ARG A 232 -19.53 -2.94 -16.97
N ILE A 233 -18.52 -3.58 -17.55
CA ILE A 233 -17.17 -3.05 -17.61
C ILE A 233 -17.05 -1.77 -18.44
N GLY A 234 -17.87 -1.62 -19.51
CA GLY A 234 -17.84 -0.46 -20.37
C GLY A 234 -16.57 -0.35 -21.22
N GLU A 235 -16.26 0.87 -21.62
CA GLU A 235 -15.05 1.16 -22.41
C GLU A 235 -13.80 1.09 -21.52
N LEU A 236 -12.73 0.55 -22.07
CA LEU A 236 -11.41 0.51 -21.43
C LEU A 236 -10.60 1.76 -21.77
N PRO A 237 -9.59 2.11 -20.96
CA PRO A 237 -8.66 3.18 -21.30
C PRO A 237 -7.98 2.89 -22.65
N ARG A 238 -7.68 3.96 -23.42
CA ARG A 238 -7.27 3.89 -24.84
C ARG A 238 -6.18 2.89 -25.18
N ASN A 239 -5.31 2.53 -24.25
CA ASN A 239 -4.16 1.69 -24.53
C ASN A 239 -4.42 0.19 -24.31
N TRP A 240 -5.60 -0.19 -23.84
CA TRP A 240 -5.97 -1.58 -23.59
C TRP A 240 -7.15 -2.04 -24.42
N GLY A 241 -6.97 -3.16 -25.12
CA GLY A 241 -8.06 -3.86 -25.79
C GLY A 241 -8.73 -4.93 -24.92
N VAL A 242 -8.12 -5.23 -23.75
CA VAL A 242 -8.60 -6.27 -22.82
C VAL A 242 -8.20 -5.88 -21.39
N HIS A 243 -9.06 -6.20 -20.44
CA HIS A 243 -8.73 -6.11 -19.02
C HIS A 243 -8.27 -7.47 -18.48
N THR A 244 -7.54 -7.44 -17.39
CA THR A 244 -7.11 -8.63 -16.65
C THR A 244 -7.97 -8.85 -15.41
N ILE A 245 -8.25 -7.78 -14.67
CA ILE A 245 -9.09 -7.79 -13.47
C ILE A 245 -10.10 -6.63 -13.58
N TRP A 246 -11.28 -6.82 -13.03
CA TRP A 246 -12.31 -5.80 -12.92
C TRP A 246 -12.78 -5.69 -11.47
N GLN A 247 -12.55 -4.53 -10.83
CA GLN A 247 -13.16 -4.19 -9.55
C GLN A 247 -14.54 -3.59 -9.83
N HIS A 248 -15.58 -4.35 -9.50
CA HIS A 248 -16.95 -4.04 -9.91
C HIS A 248 -17.85 -3.55 -8.77
N SER A 249 -17.45 -3.76 -7.52
CA SER A 249 -18.20 -3.36 -6.33
C SER A 249 -17.24 -3.08 -5.17
N SER A 250 -17.66 -2.25 -4.23
CA SER A 250 -16.95 -2.02 -2.97
C SER A 250 -17.74 -2.56 -1.76
N LYS A 251 -18.72 -3.43 -1.98
CA LYS A 251 -19.60 -3.94 -0.91
C LYS A 251 -19.71 -5.45 -0.93
N PRO A 252 -19.60 -6.10 0.25
CA PRO A 252 -19.30 -5.54 1.58
C PRO A 252 -17.84 -5.11 1.77
N ILE A 253 -16.94 -5.53 0.88
CA ILE A 253 -15.56 -5.10 0.65
C ILE A 253 -15.34 -5.04 -0.85
N ASP A 254 -14.21 -4.55 -1.31
CA ASP A 254 -13.92 -4.48 -2.74
C ASP A 254 -13.95 -5.88 -3.38
N GLN A 255 -14.72 -5.98 -4.48
CA GLN A 255 -15.03 -7.22 -5.18
C GLN A 255 -14.44 -7.20 -6.58
N ASP A 256 -13.68 -8.22 -6.91
CA ASP A 256 -12.92 -8.33 -8.14
C ASP A 256 -13.33 -9.54 -8.96
N LEU A 257 -13.17 -9.40 -10.27
CA LEU A 257 -13.33 -10.50 -11.22
C LEU A 257 -12.09 -10.59 -12.12
N PHE A 258 -11.35 -11.68 -12.01
CA PHE A 258 -10.32 -11.98 -12.99
C PHE A 258 -10.96 -12.42 -14.30
N ASN A 259 -10.52 -11.84 -15.42
CA ASN A 259 -11.00 -12.12 -16.76
C ASN A 259 -10.39 -13.42 -17.31
N GLY A 260 -10.93 -14.55 -16.92
CA GLY A 260 -10.43 -15.88 -17.28
C GLY A 260 -10.75 -16.91 -16.20
N ASN A 261 -10.40 -18.14 -16.46
CA ASN A 261 -10.55 -19.26 -15.51
C ASN A 261 -9.38 -19.33 -14.51
N GLU A 262 -9.47 -20.25 -13.55
CA GLU A 262 -8.41 -20.45 -12.54
C GLU A 262 -7.06 -20.81 -13.16
N ASP A 263 -7.01 -21.53 -14.28
CA ASP A 263 -5.74 -21.81 -14.97
C ASP A 263 -5.11 -20.54 -15.55
N GLY A 264 -5.93 -19.63 -16.05
CA GLY A 264 -5.48 -18.30 -16.49
C GLY A 264 -4.90 -17.49 -15.34
N LEU A 265 -5.60 -17.49 -14.20
CA LEU A 265 -5.13 -16.81 -12.98
C LEU A 265 -3.81 -17.41 -12.46
N ARG A 266 -3.68 -18.76 -12.47
CA ARG A 266 -2.42 -19.45 -12.13
C ARG A 266 -1.28 -19.10 -13.11
N ARG A 267 -1.57 -18.99 -14.41
CA ARG A 267 -0.57 -18.54 -15.39
C ARG A 267 -0.09 -17.12 -15.10
N LEU A 268 -0.99 -16.21 -14.71
CA LEU A 268 -0.60 -14.86 -14.26
C LEU A 268 0.37 -14.93 -13.08
N ALA A 269 0.09 -15.78 -12.07
CA ALA A 269 0.96 -15.98 -10.92
C ALA A 269 2.31 -16.63 -11.31
N LEU A 270 2.33 -17.50 -12.31
CA LEU A 270 3.56 -18.15 -12.82
C LEU A 270 4.36 -17.28 -13.80
N GLY A 271 3.84 -16.14 -14.20
CA GLY A 271 4.51 -15.30 -15.18
C GLY A 271 4.43 -15.80 -16.63
N LYS A 272 3.38 -16.53 -16.99
CA LYS A 272 3.19 -17.18 -18.31
C LYS A 272 2.04 -16.58 -19.07
#